data_0b725cbe8fef634e86d157f6c67671eb
#
_entry.id   0b725cbe8fef634e86d157f6c67671eb
#
_cell.length_a   1.000
_cell.length_b   1.000
_cell.length_c   1.000
_cell.angle_alpha   90.00
_cell.angle_beta   90.00
_cell.angle_gamma   90.00
#
_symmetry.space_group_name_H-M   'P 1'
#
loop_
_entity.id
_entity.type
_entity.pdbx_description
1 polymer ?
#
loop_
_entity_poly.entity_id
_entity_poly.type
_entity_poly.pdbx_seq_one_letter_code
_entity_poly.pdbx_strand_id
1 'polypeptide(L)'
;MSSANTNGSSPLSFGKRYAVLNLDFMNILFDIAKGTPEGTKFVANCTRWVDAVHKRDPRPPNIFTTLYFTSPSQAELPAEAPFTKLVNGFTTFDEHNPGVKVPEYMNVDEEDVVLQKIRWYGGAGNELEDILKKNDIDTVIISGLSLSGVVMSTVYRLFDLDYNIIVIRDNVLEMPVYQHEQFAAVYLDYLMPKMNLKVVTLEEAMEALEHS
;
A
#
# COMPACT_ATOMS: atom_id res chain seq x y z
N MET A 1 43.96 17.96 -16.55
CA MET A 1 43.27 18.12 -15.26
C MET A 1 41.77 17.94 -15.54
N SER A 2 41.30 16.73 -15.32
CA SER A 2 39.89 16.36 -15.56
C SER A 2 39.13 16.54 -14.24
N SER A 3 38.26 17.54 -14.19
CA SER A 3 37.35 17.75 -13.07
C SER A 3 36.26 16.67 -13.11
N ALA A 4 36.33 15.78 -12.14
CA ALA A 4 35.23 14.84 -11.89
C ALA A 4 34.00 15.64 -11.45
N ASN A 5 33.00 15.69 -12.32
CA ASN A 5 31.67 16.19 -11.98
C ASN A 5 31.00 15.14 -11.08
N THR A 6 31.10 15.31 -9.79
CA THR A 6 30.24 14.62 -8.83
C THR A 6 28.87 15.31 -8.89
N ASN A 7 27.97 14.78 -9.75
CA ASN A 7 26.55 15.06 -9.66
C ASN A 7 26.05 14.47 -8.34
N GLY A 8 26.13 15.23 -7.27
CA GLY A 8 25.43 14.96 -6.02
C GLY A 8 23.93 15.13 -6.28
N SER A 9 23.21 14.06 -6.63
CA SER A 9 21.76 14.07 -6.57
C SER A 9 21.37 14.35 -5.11
N SER A 10 20.51 15.37 -4.91
CA SER A 10 19.94 15.60 -3.58
C SER A 10 19.33 14.30 -3.04
N PRO A 11 19.44 14.02 -1.73
CA PRO A 11 18.83 12.84 -1.14
C PRO A 11 17.34 12.79 -1.49
N LEU A 12 16.80 11.59 -1.63
CA LEU A 12 15.37 11.40 -1.85
C LEU A 12 14.59 12.02 -0.70
N SER A 13 13.53 12.75 -1.01
CA SER A 13 12.56 13.27 -0.05
C SER A 13 11.16 13.11 -0.63
N PHE A 14 10.17 12.90 0.23
CA PHE A 14 8.76 12.85 -0.15
C PHE A 14 8.13 14.25 -0.27
N GLY A 15 8.87 15.28 0.14
CA GLY A 15 8.37 16.66 0.25
C GLY A 15 7.55 16.85 1.53
N LYS A 16 6.73 17.91 1.56
CA LYS A 16 5.96 18.30 2.74
C LYS A 16 4.48 17.88 2.68
N ARG A 17 4.01 17.45 1.53
CA ARG A 17 2.58 17.16 1.25
C ARG A 17 2.41 15.73 0.81
N TYR A 18 2.82 14.80 1.64
CA TYR A 18 2.73 13.37 1.35
C TYR A 18 1.83 12.63 2.32
N ALA A 19 1.30 11.49 1.87
CA ALA A 19 0.55 10.55 2.68
C ALA A 19 1.10 9.13 2.51
N VAL A 20 0.97 8.32 3.53
CA VAL A 20 1.35 6.91 3.54
C VAL A 20 0.12 6.04 3.36
N LEU A 21 0.14 5.13 2.37
CA LEU A 21 -0.94 4.22 2.07
C LEU A 21 -0.51 2.77 2.35
N ASN A 22 -1.11 2.15 3.35
CA ASN A 22 -0.92 0.76 3.76
C ASN A 22 -2.12 -0.07 3.26
N LEU A 23 -1.98 -0.58 2.03
CA LEU A 23 -3.10 -1.16 1.28
C LEU A 23 -3.31 -2.64 1.64
N ASP A 24 -4.51 -2.94 2.15
CA ASP A 24 -4.95 -4.28 2.56
C ASP A 24 -4.03 -4.93 3.62
N PHE A 25 -3.60 -4.11 4.59
CA PHE A 25 -2.92 -4.62 5.77
C PHE A 25 -3.93 -5.33 6.68
N MET A 26 -4.23 -6.59 6.37
CA MET A 26 -5.24 -7.40 7.05
C MET A 26 -4.64 -8.67 7.64
N ASN A 27 -5.10 -9.07 8.82
CA ASN A 27 -4.65 -10.28 9.50
C ASN A 27 -4.62 -11.48 8.57
N ILE A 28 -5.72 -11.74 7.86
CA ILE A 28 -5.84 -12.93 7.01
C ILE A 28 -4.80 -12.97 5.88
N LEU A 29 -4.52 -11.82 5.25
CA LEU A 29 -3.54 -11.76 4.17
C LEU A 29 -2.11 -11.91 4.72
N PHE A 30 -1.84 -11.27 5.85
CA PHE A 30 -0.54 -11.35 6.51
C PHE A 30 -0.26 -12.75 7.06
N ASP A 31 -1.27 -13.43 7.60
CA ASP A 31 -1.11 -14.79 8.11
C ASP A 31 -0.84 -15.79 6.97
N ILE A 32 -1.51 -15.62 5.83
CA ILE A 32 -1.19 -16.42 4.63
C ILE A 32 0.23 -16.12 4.13
N ALA A 33 0.61 -14.84 4.06
CA ALA A 33 1.95 -14.44 3.63
C ALA A 33 3.05 -15.01 4.51
N LYS A 34 2.90 -14.97 5.85
CA LYS A 34 3.84 -15.53 6.83
C LYS A 34 4.09 -17.04 6.68
N GLY A 35 3.27 -17.74 5.90
CA GLY A 35 3.52 -19.13 5.52
C GLY A 35 4.79 -19.32 4.68
N THR A 36 5.45 -18.23 4.24
CA THR A 36 6.69 -18.26 3.46
C THR A 36 7.76 -17.35 4.08
N PRO A 37 9.07 -17.61 3.82
CA PRO A 37 10.15 -16.73 4.28
C PRO A 37 10.02 -15.30 3.72
N GLU A 38 9.68 -15.17 2.44
CA GLU A 38 9.50 -13.89 1.74
C GLU A 38 8.35 -13.09 2.37
N GLY A 39 7.23 -13.74 2.62
CA GLY A 39 6.08 -13.12 3.26
C GLY A 39 6.34 -12.75 4.71
N THR A 40 7.13 -13.53 5.45
CA THR A 40 7.58 -13.19 6.80
C THR A 40 8.44 -11.92 6.78
N LYS A 41 9.37 -11.82 5.81
CA LYS A 41 10.20 -10.62 5.61
C LYS A 41 9.34 -9.41 5.24
N PHE A 42 8.39 -9.57 4.31
CA PHE A 42 7.44 -8.52 3.93
C PHE A 42 6.70 -7.96 5.15
N VAL A 43 6.12 -8.83 5.99
CA VAL A 43 5.40 -8.39 7.20
C VAL A 43 6.31 -7.63 8.16
N ALA A 44 7.54 -8.11 8.39
CA ALA A 44 8.51 -7.42 9.24
C ALA A 44 8.88 -6.03 8.67
N ASN A 45 9.07 -5.92 7.37
CA ASN A 45 9.36 -4.66 6.69
C ASN A 45 8.19 -3.67 6.79
N CYS A 46 6.95 -4.12 6.59
CA CYS A 46 5.76 -3.30 6.76
C CYS A 46 5.63 -2.78 8.20
N THR A 47 5.91 -3.62 9.21
CA THR A 47 5.89 -3.21 10.62
C THR A 47 6.95 -2.15 10.89
N ARG A 48 8.21 -2.35 10.43
CA ARG A 48 9.28 -1.35 10.57
C ARG A 48 8.91 -0.01 9.94
N TRP A 49 8.26 -0.03 8.77
CA TRP A 49 7.82 1.17 8.08
C TRP A 49 6.76 1.93 8.87
N VAL A 50 5.70 1.24 9.30
CA VAL A 50 4.63 1.83 10.11
C VAL A 50 5.20 2.43 11.41
N ASP A 51 6.05 1.70 12.12
CA ASP A 51 6.72 2.19 13.34
C ASP A 51 7.57 3.46 13.09
N ALA A 52 8.19 3.59 11.93
CA ALA A 52 8.95 4.78 11.57
C ALA A 52 8.02 5.97 11.27
N VAL A 53 6.93 5.74 10.55
CA VAL A 53 5.92 6.77 10.27
C VAL A 53 5.29 7.29 11.57
N HIS A 54 4.96 6.41 12.52
CA HIS A 54 4.39 6.77 13.83
C HIS A 54 5.33 7.67 14.67
N LYS A 55 6.65 7.60 14.44
CA LYS A 55 7.64 8.43 15.15
C LYS A 55 7.80 9.83 14.56
N ARG A 56 7.15 10.13 13.45
CA ARG A 56 7.25 11.46 12.82
C ARG A 56 6.44 12.50 13.59
N ASP A 57 6.99 13.72 13.65
CA ASP A 57 6.32 14.89 14.21
C ASP A 57 6.64 16.11 13.31
N PRO A 58 5.65 16.68 12.60
CA PRO A 58 4.28 16.19 12.50
C PRO A 58 4.19 14.85 11.76
N ARG A 59 3.23 13.99 12.16
CA ARG A 59 2.95 12.73 11.48
C ARG A 59 2.22 13.01 10.16
N PRO A 60 2.67 12.44 9.02
CA PRO A 60 1.90 12.49 7.78
C PRO A 60 0.60 11.68 7.91
N PRO A 61 -0.46 11.98 7.12
CA PRO A 61 -1.60 11.10 7.02
C PRO A 61 -1.17 9.65 6.75
N ASN A 62 -1.46 8.75 7.69
CA ASN A 62 -1.12 7.34 7.62
C ASN A 62 -2.41 6.54 7.48
N ILE A 63 -2.65 5.99 6.28
CA ILE A 63 -3.94 5.46 5.86
C ILE A 63 -3.82 3.96 5.60
N PHE A 64 -4.62 3.19 6.31
CA PHE A 64 -4.77 1.74 6.14
C PHE A 64 -6.04 1.47 5.36
N THR A 65 -6.02 0.50 4.46
CA THR A 65 -7.25 -0.02 3.85
C THR A 65 -7.47 -1.47 4.24
N THR A 66 -8.75 -1.84 4.38
CA THR A 66 -9.19 -3.21 4.63
C THR A 66 -10.37 -3.53 3.72
N LEU A 67 -10.44 -4.77 3.25
CA LEU A 67 -11.53 -5.23 2.39
C LEU A 67 -12.53 -6.03 3.23
N TYR A 68 -13.77 -5.57 3.34
CA TYR A 68 -14.87 -6.35 3.90
C TYR A 68 -16.24 -5.80 3.46
N PHE A 69 -17.29 -6.59 3.68
CA PHE A 69 -18.67 -6.27 3.33
C PHE A 69 -19.55 -6.28 4.57
N THR A 70 -20.37 -5.24 4.72
CA THR A 70 -21.16 -4.99 5.95
C THR A 70 -22.56 -5.60 5.89
N SER A 71 -23.06 -5.86 4.70
CA SER A 71 -24.41 -6.41 4.53
C SER A 71 -24.39 -7.94 4.65
N PRO A 72 -25.29 -8.55 5.44
CA PRO A 72 -25.47 -10.01 5.44
C PRO A 72 -25.81 -10.58 4.07
N SER A 73 -26.48 -9.78 3.23
CA SER A 73 -26.78 -10.14 1.83
C SER A 73 -25.63 -9.86 0.88
N GLN A 74 -24.57 -9.18 1.34
CA GLN A 74 -23.43 -8.75 0.53
C GLN A 74 -23.88 -8.08 -0.78
N ALA A 75 -24.81 -7.13 -0.68
CA ALA A 75 -25.41 -6.44 -1.82
C ALA A 75 -24.37 -5.76 -2.72
N GLU A 76 -23.20 -5.45 -2.18
CA GLU A 76 -22.03 -4.93 -2.91
C GLU A 76 -21.39 -5.95 -3.84
N LEU A 77 -21.74 -7.24 -3.70
CA LEU A 77 -21.19 -8.37 -4.47
C LEU A 77 -22.27 -9.05 -5.31
N PRO A 78 -22.57 -8.56 -6.54
CA PRO A 78 -23.44 -9.28 -7.45
C PRO A 78 -22.93 -10.68 -7.73
N ALA A 79 -23.75 -11.71 -7.53
CA ALA A 79 -23.35 -13.12 -7.49
C ALA A 79 -22.51 -13.57 -8.70
N GLU A 80 -22.84 -13.07 -9.89
CA GLU A 80 -22.17 -13.46 -11.13
C GLU A 80 -20.99 -12.58 -11.52
N ALA A 81 -20.69 -11.53 -10.74
CA ALA A 81 -19.59 -10.63 -11.06
C ALA A 81 -18.22 -11.32 -10.88
N PRO A 82 -17.24 -11.05 -11.78
CA PRO A 82 -15.90 -11.62 -11.69
C PRO A 82 -15.23 -11.36 -10.34
N PHE A 83 -15.39 -10.16 -9.78
CA PHE A 83 -14.82 -9.81 -8.48
C PHE A 83 -15.43 -10.65 -7.34
N THR A 84 -16.74 -10.88 -7.37
CA THR A 84 -17.41 -11.75 -6.39
C THR A 84 -16.88 -13.19 -6.44
N LYS A 85 -16.69 -13.74 -7.65
CA LYS A 85 -16.10 -15.06 -7.83
C LYS A 85 -14.67 -15.13 -7.32
N LEU A 86 -13.89 -14.06 -7.48
CA LEU A 86 -12.54 -13.97 -6.96
C LEU A 86 -12.53 -13.98 -5.42
N VAL A 87 -13.26 -13.08 -4.77
CA VAL A 87 -13.25 -12.96 -3.30
C VAL A 87 -13.83 -14.18 -2.60
N ASN A 88 -14.88 -14.79 -3.15
CA ASN A 88 -15.48 -16.01 -2.62
C ASN A 88 -14.55 -17.24 -2.66
N GLY A 89 -13.51 -17.18 -3.49
CA GLY A 89 -12.48 -18.23 -3.54
C GLY A 89 -11.43 -18.12 -2.43
N PHE A 90 -11.39 -17.01 -1.70
CA PHE A 90 -10.37 -16.76 -0.66
C PHE A 90 -10.87 -17.09 0.75
N THR A 91 -11.92 -16.40 1.18
CA THR A 91 -12.48 -16.51 2.54
C THR A 91 -13.73 -15.63 2.68
N THR A 92 -14.31 -15.62 3.87
CA THR A 92 -15.41 -14.72 4.20
C THR A 92 -14.86 -13.34 4.58
N PHE A 93 -15.07 -12.36 3.70
CA PHE A 93 -14.79 -10.96 3.97
C PHE A 93 -16.00 -10.28 4.63
N ASP A 94 -16.33 -10.73 5.83
CA ASP A 94 -17.41 -10.21 6.66
C ASP A 94 -16.83 -9.26 7.73
N GLU A 95 -17.54 -8.19 8.08
CA GLU A 95 -17.09 -7.21 9.06
C GLU A 95 -16.80 -7.78 10.44
N HIS A 96 -17.42 -8.91 10.79
CA HIS A 96 -17.23 -9.60 12.07
C HIS A 96 -16.05 -10.58 12.05
N ASN A 97 -15.49 -10.84 10.88
CA ASN A 97 -14.31 -11.70 10.75
C ASN A 97 -13.05 -10.95 11.26
N PRO A 98 -12.39 -11.41 12.33
CA PRO A 98 -11.15 -10.78 12.81
C PRO A 98 -10.03 -10.77 11.76
N GLY A 99 -10.10 -11.65 10.76
CA GLY A 99 -9.15 -11.71 9.65
C GLY A 99 -9.13 -10.45 8.77
N VAL A 100 -10.23 -9.67 8.71
CA VAL A 100 -10.31 -8.44 7.91
C VAL A 100 -9.82 -7.19 8.66
N LYS A 101 -9.46 -7.31 9.93
CA LYS A 101 -8.92 -6.20 10.73
C LYS A 101 -7.43 -6.02 10.48
N VAL A 102 -6.96 -4.79 10.69
CA VAL A 102 -5.52 -4.50 10.72
C VAL A 102 -4.88 -5.27 11.86
N PRO A 103 -3.71 -5.91 11.68
CA PRO A 103 -3.02 -6.62 12.75
C PRO A 103 -2.70 -5.71 13.95
N GLU A 104 -2.94 -6.18 15.17
CA GLU A 104 -2.69 -5.42 16.40
C GLU A 104 -1.24 -4.93 16.52
N TYR A 105 -0.27 -5.71 16.02
CA TYR A 105 1.15 -5.33 16.05
C TYR A 105 1.53 -4.18 15.09
N MET A 106 0.60 -3.67 14.28
CA MET A 106 0.76 -2.43 13.53
C MET A 106 0.54 -1.19 14.40
N ASN A 107 0.09 -1.37 15.65
CA ASN A 107 -0.09 -0.31 16.64
C ASN A 107 -0.91 0.89 16.12
N VAL A 108 -1.95 0.60 15.31
CA VAL A 108 -2.87 1.63 14.80
C VAL A 108 -3.45 2.43 15.96
N ASP A 109 -3.38 3.74 15.88
CA ASP A 109 -3.84 4.67 16.90
C ASP A 109 -4.85 5.71 16.35
N GLU A 110 -5.22 6.70 17.16
CA GLU A 110 -6.24 7.70 16.83
C GLU A 110 -5.82 8.70 15.75
N GLU A 111 -4.53 8.82 15.46
CA GLU A 111 -4.03 9.67 14.36
C GLU A 111 -4.02 8.93 13.01
N ASP A 112 -4.16 7.61 13.03
CA ASP A 112 -4.24 6.80 11.82
C ASP A 112 -5.66 6.78 11.25
N VAL A 113 -5.75 6.59 9.94
CA VAL A 113 -7.03 6.44 9.26
C VAL A 113 -7.18 5.01 8.76
N VAL A 114 -8.26 4.31 9.15
CA VAL A 114 -8.58 2.97 8.65
C VAL A 114 -9.83 3.03 7.79
N LEU A 115 -9.67 2.74 6.49
CA LEU A 115 -10.74 2.81 5.50
C LEU A 115 -11.18 1.41 5.05
N GLN A 116 -12.49 1.16 5.11
CA GLN A 116 -13.08 0.02 4.43
C GLN A 116 -13.10 0.28 2.93
N LYS A 117 -12.86 -0.75 2.12
CA LYS A 117 -13.10 -0.72 0.67
C LYS A 117 -13.90 -1.93 0.22
N ILE A 118 -14.49 -1.83 -0.97
CA ILE A 118 -15.36 -2.88 -1.53
C ILE A 118 -14.89 -3.42 -2.89
N ARG A 119 -13.74 -2.98 -3.37
CA ARG A 119 -13.08 -3.44 -4.61
C ARG A 119 -11.56 -3.39 -4.44
N TRP A 120 -10.80 -3.73 -5.49
CA TRP A 120 -9.34 -3.69 -5.45
C TRP A 120 -8.78 -2.29 -5.19
N TYR A 121 -9.31 -1.27 -5.88
CA TYR A 121 -8.85 0.10 -5.64
C TYR A 121 -8.99 0.49 -4.16
N GLY A 122 -7.93 1.06 -3.58
CA GLY A 122 -7.88 1.45 -2.16
C GLY A 122 -8.96 2.46 -1.75
N GLY A 123 -9.40 3.32 -2.67
CA GLY A 123 -10.47 4.30 -2.47
C GLY A 123 -11.86 3.84 -2.89
N ALA A 124 -12.03 2.56 -3.22
CA ALA A 124 -13.32 2.08 -3.73
C ALA A 124 -14.40 2.03 -2.65
N GLY A 125 -15.29 3.00 -2.67
CA GLY A 125 -16.43 3.09 -1.76
C GLY A 125 -16.12 3.79 -0.43
N ASN A 126 -15.01 4.53 -0.37
CA ASN A 126 -14.61 5.28 0.82
C ASN A 126 -14.06 6.68 0.43
N GLU A 127 -13.64 7.44 1.43
CA GLU A 127 -13.22 8.84 1.32
C GLU A 127 -11.73 9.05 1.05
N LEU A 128 -10.97 8.06 0.55
CA LEU A 128 -9.52 8.20 0.33
C LEU A 128 -9.16 9.44 -0.50
N GLU A 129 -9.81 9.63 -1.65
CA GLU A 129 -9.52 10.77 -2.53
C GLU A 129 -9.85 12.12 -1.86
N ASP A 130 -10.93 12.18 -1.09
CA ASP A 130 -11.32 13.37 -0.34
C ASP A 130 -10.32 13.69 0.78
N ILE A 131 -9.81 12.67 1.48
CA ILE A 131 -8.77 12.82 2.50
C ILE A 131 -7.49 13.38 1.88
N LEU A 132 -7.02 12.79 0.77
CA LEU A 132 -5.82 13.26 0.09
C LEU A 132 -5.97 14.72 -0.37
N LYS A 133 -7.09 15.05 -0.99
CA LYS A 133 -7.39 16.40 -1.46
C LYS A 133 -7.52 17.41 -0.32
N LYS A 134 -8.23 17.06 0.76
CA LYS A 134 -8.46 17.94 1.92
C LYS A 134 -7.16 18.29 2.66
N ASN A 135 -6.20 17.37 2.65
CA ASN A 135 -4.89 17.56 3.26
C ASN A 135 -3.85 18.12 2.27
N ASP A 136 -4.26 18.58 1.09
CA ASP A 136 -3.40 19.13 0.04
C ASP A 136 -2.22 18.20 -0.33
N ILE A 137 -2.45 16.90 -0.31
CA ILE A 137 -1.44 15.87 -0.63
C ILE A 137 -1.15 15.90 -2.13
N ASP A 138 0.12 15.83 -2.50
CA ASP A 138 0.58 15.70 -3.89
C ASP A 138 1.41 14.43 -4.13
N THR A 139 1.83 13.77 -3.06
CA THR A 139 2.69 12.60 -3.10
C THR A 139 2.14 11.48 -2.23
N VAL A 140 2.11 10.25 -2.74
CA VAL A 140 1.68 9.07 -1.98
C VAL A 140 2.78 8.02 -1.93
N ILE A 141 3.01 7.46 -0.74
CA ILE A 141 3.95 6.38 -0.50
C ILE A 141 3.16 5.09 -0.28
N ILE A 142 3.35 4.10 -1.13
CA ILE A 142 2.49 2.91 -1.19
C ILE A 142 3.23 1.67 -0.71
N SER A 143 2.60 0.99 0.23
CA SER A 143 2.84 -0.38 0.66
C SER A 143 1.57 -1.21 0.48
N GLY A 144 1.64 -2.52 0.25
CA GLY A 144 0.40 -3.30 0.13
C GLY A 144 0.51 -4.73 -0.37
N LEU A 145 -0.60 -5.44 -0.28
CA LEU A 145 -0.80 -6.82 -0.66
C LEU A 145 -2.22 -6.99 -1.27
N SER A 146 -2.39 -7.39 -2.54
CA SER A 146 -1.41 -7.87 -3.51
C SER A 146 -0.93 -6.78 -4.47
N LEU A 147 0.29 -7.00 -5.00
CA LEU A 147 0.91 -6.09 -5.96
C LEU A 147 0.03 -5.89 -7.21
N SER A 148 -0.40 -6.97 -7.87
CA SER A 148 -1.22 -6.88 -9.09
C SER A 148 -2.67 -6.43 -8.83
N GLY A 149 -3.16 -6.59 -7.62
CA GLY A 149 -4.51 -6.22 -7.21
C GLY A 149 -4.60 -4.80 -6.65
N VAL A 150 -4.63 -4.67 -5.33
CA VAL A 150 -4.85 -3.38 -4.66
C VAL A 150 -3.77 -2.34 -4.97
N VAL A 151 -2.48 -2.75 -5.05
CA VAL A 151 -1.39 -1.80 -5.31
C VAL A 151 -1.54 -1.22 -6.71
N MET A 152 -1.58 -2.05 -7.76
CA MET A 152 -1.66 -1.54 -9.13
C MET A 152 -2.98 -0.82 -9.43
N SER A 153 -4.12 -1.27 -8.92
CA SER A 153 -5.38 -0.55 -9.12
C SER A 153 -5.38 0.83 -8.44
N THR A 154 -4.70 0.97 -7.31
CA THR A 154 -4.51 2.26 -6.64
C THR A 154 -3.50 3.13 -7.38
N VAL A 155 -2.39 2.55 -7.84
CA VAL A 155 -1.40 3.26 -8.65
C VAL A 155 -2.03 3.85 -9.92
N TYR A 156 -2.77 3.06 -10.70
CA TYR A 156 -3.42 3.57 -11.92
C TYR A 156 -4.42 4.70 -11.63
N ARG A 157 -5.25 4.54 -10.59
CA ARG A 157 -6.22 5.57 -10.23
C ARG A 157 -5.57 6.87 -9.78
N LEU A 158 -4.56 6.80 -8.91
CA LEU A 158 -3.88 8.00 -8.41
C LEU A 158 -2.96 8.62 -9.47
N PHE A 159 -2.43 7.82 -10.40
CA PHE A 159 -1.73 8.31 -11.58
C PHE A 159 -2.64 9.18 -12.47
N ASP A 160 -3.86 8.72 -12.75
CA ASP A 160 -4.86 9.48 -13.50
C ASP A 160 -5.34 10.76 -12.79
N LEU A 161 -5.06 10.89 -11.49
CA LEU A 161 -5.33 12.07 -10.67
C LEU A 161 -4.09 12.95 -10.44
N ASP A 162 -3.01 12.72 -11.19
CA ASP A 162 -1.76 13.49 -11.18
C ASP A 162 -0.97 13.45 -9.84
N TYR A 163 -1.14 12.42 -9.02
CA TYR A 163 -0.31 12.24 -7.82
C TYR A 163 1.11 11.77 -8.17
N ASN A 164 2.11 12.28 -7.45
CA ASN A 164 3.42 11.65 -7.39
C ASN A 164 3.32 10.35 -6.60
N ILE A 165 3.75 9.24 -7.18
CA ILE A 165 3.61 7.92 -6.58
C ILE A 165 4.99 7.31 -6.33
N ILE A 166 5.21 6.86 -5.11
CA ILE A 166 6.41 6.15 -4.67
C ILE A 166 5.97 4.82 -4.09
N VAL A 167 6.50 3.73 -4.62
CA VAL A 167 6.18 2.38 -4.13
C VAL A 167 7.40 1.81 -3.42
N ILE A 168 7.22 1.34 -2.19
CA ILE A 168 8.28 0.67 -1.43
C ILE A 168 8.33 -0.80 -1.85
N ARG A 169 9.36 -1.17 -2.63
CA ARG A 169 9.54 -2.51 -3.18
C ARG A 169 9.44 -3.61 -2.13
N ASP A 170 10.11 -3.42 -0.99
CA ASP A 170 10.18 -4.40 0.08
C ASP A 170 8.87 -4.53 0.87
N ASN A 171 7.93 -3.60 0.65
CA ASN A 171 6.65 -3.50 1.33
C ASN A 171 5.45 -3.78 0.41
N VAL A 172 5.70 -4.36 -0.76
CA VAL A 172 4.65 -4.90 -1.63
C VAL A 172 4.91 -6.38 -1.89
N LEU A 173 3.83 -7.15 -1.94
CA LEU A 173 3.93 -8.59 -2.16
C LEU A 173 2.81 -9.05 -3.09
N GLU A 174 3.05 -10.07 -3.92
CA GLU A 174 2.02 -10.71 -4.73
C GLU A 174 1.48 -11.96 -4.04
N MET A 175 0.24 -12.31 -4.35
CA MET A 175 -0.38 -13.55 -3.89
C MET A 175 -0.85 -14.40 -5.08
N PRO A 176 -0.49 -15.68 -5.10
CA PRO A 176 0.34 -16.43 -4.15
C PRO A 176 1.82 -16.01 -4.21
N VAL A 177 2.51 -16.05 -3.07
CA VAL A 177 3.87 -15.50 -2.89
C VAL A 177 4.89 -16.00 -3.91
N TYR A 178 4.81 -17.26 -4.35
CA TYR A 178 5.73 -17.84 -5.34
C TYR A 178 5.68 -17.14 -6.72
N GLN A 179 4.67 -16.31 -6.98
CA GLN A 179 4.55 -15.54 -8.23
C GLN A 179 5.15 -14.13 -8.09
N HIS A 180 5.55 -13.73 -6.88
CA HIS A 180 5.95 -12.34 -6.60
C HIS A 180 7.05 -11.84 -7.55
N GLU A 181 8.11 -12.60 -7.75
CA GLU A 181 9.25 -12.19 -8.61
C GLU A 181 8.82 -11.89 -10.05
N GLN A 182 7.88 -12.67 -10.59
CA GLN A 182 7.39 -12.48 -11.95
C GLN A 182 6.58 -11.17 -12.06
N PHE A 183 5.71 -10.91 -11.10
CA PHE A 183 4.92 -9.67 -11.07
C PHE A 183 5.78 -8.46 -10.75
N ALA A 184 6.74 -8.58 -9.84
CA ALA A 184 7.68 -7.52 -9.50
C ALA A 184 8.50 -7.09 -10.72
N ALA A 185 9.02 -8.04 -11.51
CA ALA A 185 9.76 -7.75 -12.74
C ALA A 185 8.91 -6.95 -13.75
N VAL A 186 7.61 -7.24 -13.86
CA VAL A 186 6.72 -6.52 -14.78
C VAL A 186 6.32 -5.15 -14.20
N TYR A 187 5.85 -5.11 -12.98
CA TYR A 187 5.24 -3.90 -12.41
C TYR A 187 6.28 -2.95 -11.84
N LEU A 188 7.20 -3.45 -10.99
CA LEU A 188 8.15 -2.60 -10.29
C LEU A 188 9.36 -2.26 -11.15
N ASP A 189 9.89 -3.21 -11.93
CA ASP A 189 11.14 -3.01 -12.69
C ASP A 189 10.91 -2.43 -14.08
N TYR A 190 9.73 -2.61 -14.66
CA TYR A 190 9.45 -2.15 -16.02
C TYR A 190 8.34 -1.11 -16.10
N LEU A 191 7.13 -1.42 -15.60
CA LEU A 191 5.95 -0.59 -15.87
C LEU A 191 5.96 0.72 -15.07
N MET A 192 6.21 0.67 -13.76
CA MET A 192 6.26 1.88 -12.93
C MET A 192 7.33 2.87 -13.38
N PRO A 193 8.60 2.46 -13.64
CA PRO A 193 9.60 3.37 -14.23
C PRO A 193 9.19 3.95 -15.58
N LYS A 194 8.52 3.16 -16.44
CA LYS A 194 7.98 3.65 -17.72
C LYS A 194 6.90 4.73 -17.54
N MET A 195 6.15 4.67 -16.46
CA MET A 195 5.16 5.68 -16.06
C MET A 195 5.79 6.87 -15.32
N ASN A 196 7.12 6.94 -15.21
CA ASN A 196 7.87 7.91 -14.41
C ASN A 196 7.56 7.86 -12.91
N LEU A 197 7.11 6.72 -12.40
CA LEU A 197 6.90 6.48 -10.97
C LEU A 197 8.18 6.01 -10.32
N LYS A 198 8.32 6.27 -9.02
CA LYS A 198 9.48 5.84 -8.24
C LYS A 198 9.20 4.52 -7.54
N VAL A 199 10.13 3.59 -7.68
CA VAL A 199 10.19 2.36 -6.87
C VAL A 199 11.46 2.43 -6.05
N VAL A 200 11.34 2.32 -4.75
CA VAL A 200 12.43 2.49 -3.79
C VAL A 200 12.50 1.28 -2.85
N THR A 201 13.67 1.02 -2.28
CA THR A 201 13.81 0.05 -1.20
C THR A 201 13.25 0.61 0.10
N LEU A 202 13.05 -0.26 1.10
CA LEU A 202 12.63 0.19 2.43
C LEU A 202 13.68 1.13 3.05
N GLU A 203 14.96 0.85 2.88
CA GLU A 203 16.03 1.68 3.46
C GLU A 203 16.05 3.09 2.80
N GLU A 204 15.89 3.18 1.47
CA GLU A 204 15.75 4.46 0.78
C GLU A 204 14.49 5.22 1.22
N ALA A 205 13.38 4.50 1.47
CA ALA A 205 12.16 5.11 1.98
C ALA A 205 12.32 5.62 3.42
N MET A 206 13.03 4.89 4.28
CA MET A 206 13.36 5.32 5.65
C MET A 206 14.23 6.57 5.65
N GLU A 207 15.27 6.61 4.80
CA GLU A 207 16.10 7.80 4.63
C GLU A 207 15.29 8.99 4.10
N ALA A 208 14.45 8.77 3.08
CA ALA A 208 13.59 9.81 2.54
C ALA A 208 12.60 10.37 3.58
N LEU A 209 12.08 9.51 4.46
CA LEU A 209 11.19 9.90 5.56
C LEU A 209 11.89 10.86 6.54
N GLU A 210 13.18 10.67 6.80
CA GLU A 210 13.96 11.56 7.69
C GLU A 210 14.15 12.95 7.08
N HIS A 211 14.14 13.06 5.74
CA HIS A 211 14.35 14.31 5.00
C HIS A 211 13.05 14.98 4.53
N SER A 212 11.89 14.54 5.03
CA SER A 212 10.55 14.99 4.59
C SER A 212 9.78 15.73 5.67
#